data_092af261e4268ba93a683894a9ff4ee9
#
_entry.id   092af261e4268ba93a683894a9ff4ee9
#
_cell.length_a   1.000
_cell.length_b   1.000
_cell.length_c   1.000
_cell.angle_alpha   90.00
_cell.angle_beta   90.00
_cell.angle_gamma   90.00
#
_symmetry.space_group_name_H-M   'P 1'
#
loop_
_entity.id
_entity.type
_entity.pdbx_description
1 polymer ?
#
loop_
_entity_poly.entity_id
_entity_poly.type
_entity_poly.pdbx_seq_one_letter_code
_entity_poly.pdbx_strand_id
1 'polypeptide(L)'
;MKRLAYNLALHCFAAPLLFSYFGPQILLKGRYKHSIKGKLGFLPTNITPKSPGRIRIWFHAVSVGEVVALAPLVEKTKLIIPQLDPLISTGTETGQKRATELIKSSESFFYMPLDFPYCVKRAVEIIKPDVFVMTETEIWPNLIHELKAAGAKIALMNGRISDRSYPRYVKLKRFFKETLDSIDLFSMCSDEDALRIVQMGADPYKIKVSGNIKIDSAFKTPDRAIETTLRKLYQLEESEDVLLAGSIHPGEDSIIVNSYKELIKKFPHLVLVIAPRHLEKMDSIISAIHKAGLQTPMLKSELDKGIKRNRNKIILIDQMGELFNAYSIASVVFVGGSLVPKGGQNIIEPASWSKPVIFGPSMEDFRDSSEILLRNEAAFRIKDVNQLIERIDLLLSDSEVAHKMGNIARNVLSAHLGSAEKSSEMLAELAGLTVNSERN
;
A
#
# COMPACT_ATOMS: atom_id res chain seq x y z
N MET A 1 -21.96 -29.04 -10.69
CA MET A 1 -21.02 -30.03 -10.12
C MET A 1 -19.85 -29.41 -9.39
N LYS A 2 -19.15 -28.40 -9.92
CA LYS A 2 -17.98 -27.78 -9.29
C LYS A 2 -18.27 -27.09 -7.95
N ARG A 3 -19.38 -26.32 -7.85
CA ARG A 3 -19.83 -25.69 -6.62
C ARG A 3 -20.20 -26.71 -5.53
N LEU A 4 -20.79 -27.84 -5.90
CA LEU A 4 -21.09 -28.91 -4.96
C LEU A 4 -19.80 -29.50 -4.35
N ALA A 5 -18.80 -29.77 -5.22
CA ALA A 5 -17.48 -30.25 -4.76
C ALA A 5 -16.78 -29.23 -3.85
N TYR A 6 -16.85 -27.92 -4.20
CA TYR A 6 -16.34 -26.85 -3.38
C TYR A 6 -17.02 -26.82 -1.99
N ASN A 7 -18.35 -26.88 -1.96
CA ASN A 7 -19.11 -26.87 -0.71
C ASN A 7 -18.83 -28.13 0.13
N LEU A 8 -18.66 -29.27 -0.48
CA LEU A 8 -18.27 -30.51 0.21
C LEU A 8 -16.88 -30.34 0.84
N ALA A 9 -15.91 -29.79 0.10
CA ALA A 9 -14.59 -29.51 0.63
C ALA A 9 -14.63 -28.49 1.79
N LEU A 10 -15.43 -27.42 1.68
CA LEU A 10 -15.61 -26.45 2.75
C LEU A 10 -16.15 -27.11 4.03
N HIS A 11 -17.18 -27.94 3.94
CA HIS A 11 -17.78 -28.57 5.12
C HIS A 11 -16.92 -29.69 5.69
N CYS A 12 -16.31 -30.51 4.85
CA CYS A 12 -15.53 -31.67 5.31
C CYS A 12 -14.14 -31.32 5.82
N PHE A 13 -13.50 -30.27 5.25
CA PHE A 13 -12.11 -29.93 5.58
C PHE A 13 -11.97 -28.53 6.23
N ALA A 14 -12.57 -27.50 5.63
CA ALA A 14 -12.39 -26.16 6.15
C ALA A 14 -13.15 -25.92 7.48
N ALA A 15 -14.39 -26.41 7.62
CA ALA A 15 -15.16 -26.23 8.86
C ALA A 15 -14.49 -26.84 10.10
N PRO A 16 -14.02 -28.11 10.08
CA PRO A 16 -13.28 -28.68 11.19
C PRO A 16 -11.98 -27.95 11.52
N LEU A 17 -11.21 -27.52 10.49
CA LEU A 17 -9.99 -26.75 10.68
C LEU A 17 -10.28 -25.36 11.29
N LEU A 18 -11.32 -24.67 10.82
CA LEU A 18 -11.74 -23.40 11.39
C LEU A 18 -12.19 -23.56 12.84
N PHE A 19 -12.96 -24.60 13.15
CA PHE A 19 -13.39 -24.88 14.50
C PHE A 19 -12.22 -25.23 15.42
N SER A 20 -11.28 -26.07 14.99
CA SER A 20 -10.09 -26.43 15.77
C SER A 20 -9.14 -25.25 16.00
N TYR A 21 -9.07 -24.30 15.07
CA TYR A 21 -8.24 -23.09 15.18
C TYR A 21 -8.94 -22.00 16.00
N PHE A 22 -10.17 -21.62 15.63
CA PHE A 22 -10.88 -20.50 16.28
C PHE A 22 -11.49 -20.90 17.62
N GLY A 23 -11.96 -22.14 17.79
CA GLY A 23 -12.58 -22.62 19.01
C GLY A 23 -11.72 -22.37 20.26
N PRO A 24 -10.50 -22.89 20.34
CA PRO A 24 -9.59 -22.62 21.47
C PRO A 24 -9.23 -21.15 21.63
N GLN A 25 -9.07 -20.40 20.52
CA GLN A 25 -8.74 -18.97 20.58
C GLN A 25 -9.88 -18.14 21.15
N ILE A 26 -11.13 -18.48 20.83
CA ILE A 26 -12.33 -17.82 21.35
C ILE A 26 -12.56 -18.20 22.81
N LEU A 27 -12.52 -19.50 23.13
CA LEU A 27 -12.86 -20.02 24.44
C LEU A 27 -11.79 -19.73 25.48
N LEU A 28 -10.50 -19.94 25.14
CA LEU A 28 -9.40 -19.85 26.10
C LEU A 28 -8.73 -18.46 26.13
N LYS A 29 -8.64 -17.78 24.97
CA LYS A 29 -7.92 -16.49 24.84
C LYS A 29 -8.83 -15.28 24.64
N GLY A 30 -10.15 -15.49 24.51
CA GLY A 30 -11.11 -14.40 24.26
C GLY A 30 -10.96 -13.67 22.93
N ARG A 31 -10.08 -14.16 22.04
CA ARG A 31 -9.84 -13.57 20.71
C ARG A 31 -11.01 -13.87 19.77
N TYR A 32 -11.24 -13.02 18.79
CA TYR A 32 -12.28 -13.17 17.74
C TYR A 32 -13.73 -13.19 18.23
N LYS A 33 -14.01 -12.94 19.54
CA LYS A 33 -15.38 -12.91 20.06
C LYS A 33 -16.29 -11.92 19.35
N HIS A 34 -15.71 -10.76 18.95
CA HIS A 34 -16.46 -9.71 18.28
C HIS A 34 -16.68 -9.99 16.78
N SER A 35 -15.76 -10.70 16.13
CA SER A 35 -15.83 -10.95 14.69
C SER A 35 -16.62 -12.22 14.33
N ILE A 36 -16.71 -13.22 15.21
CA ILE A 36 -17.28 -14.53 14.87
C ILE A 36 -18.76 -14.47 14.46
N LYS A 37 -19.57 -13.66 15.13
CA LYS A 37 -20.99 -13.50 14.77
C LYS A 37 -21.15 -12.97 13.36
N GLY A 38 -20.39 -11.92 13.00
CA GLY A 38 -20.40 -11.35 11.65
C GLY A 38 -19.92 -12.37 10.60
N LYS A 39 -18.87 -13.15 10.92
CA LYS A 39 -18.36 -14.22 10.04
C LYS A 39 -19.36 -15.36 9.82
N LEU A 40 -20.28 -15.58 10.73
CA LEU A 40 -21.40 -16.52 10.59
C LEU A 40 -22.62 -15.90 9.87
N GLY A 41 -22.49 -14.69 9.34
CA GLY A 41 -23.55 -13.99 8.60
C GLY A 41 -24.56 -13.24 9.47
N PHE A 42 -24.28 -13.08 10.78
CA PHE A 42 -25.09 -12.23 11.67
C PHE A 42 -24.57 -10.80 11.60
N LEU A 43 -25.27 -9.99 10.82
CA LEU A 43 -24.88 -8.60 10.61
C LEU A 43 -25.31 -7.70 11.79
N PRO A 44 -24.60 -6.57 12.00
CA PRO A 44 -24.99 -5.60 13.02
C PRO A 44 -26.33 -4.94 12.68
N THR A 45 -27.05 -4.51 13.73
CA THR A 45 -28.41 -3.94 13.62
C THR A 45 -28.47 -2.56 12.96
N ASN A 46 -27.35 -1.89 12.83
CA ASN A 46 -27.26 -0.59 12.12
C ASN A 46 -27.29 -0.72 10.60
N ILE A 47 -27.26 -1.95 10.05
CA ILE A 47 -27.52 -2.16 8.63
C ILE A 47 -29.03 -2.09 8.41
N THR A 48 -29.50 -0.90 8.07
CA THR A 48 -30.93 -0.62 7.80
C THR A 48 -31.33 -1.10 6.40
N PRO A 49 -32.64 -1.33 6.15
CA PRO A 49 -33.14 -1.53 4.79
C PRO A 49 -32.72 -0.40 3.85
N LYS A 50 -32.41 -0.76 2.59
CA LYS A 50 -32.01 0.23 1.59
C LYS A 50 -33.12 1.26 1.38
N SER A 51 -32.79 2.54 1.52
CA SER A 51 -33.74 3.62 1.24
C SER A 51 -33.98 3.77 -0.27
N PRO A 52 -35.22 4.13 -0.69
CA PRO A 52 -35.49 4.40 -2.10
C PRO A 52 -34.56 5.47 -2.68
N GLY A 53 -34.12 5.28 -3.92
CA GLY A 53 -33.25 6.22 -4.61
C GLY A 53 -31.78 6.18 -4.19
N ARG A 54 -31.40 5.38 -3.20
CA ARG A 54 -30.00 5.16 -2.82
C ARG A 54 -29.38 4.03 -3.65
N ILE A 55 -28.11 4.17 -3.99
CA ILE A 55 -27.30 3.11 -4.61
C ILE A 55 -26.46 2.48 -3.53
N ARG A 56 -26.76 1.24 -3.19
CA ARG A 56 -26.05 0.52 -2.15
C ARG A 56 -24.88 -0.24 -2.74
N ILE A 57 -23.68 0.13 -2.33
CA ILE A 57 -22.45 -0.58 -2.73
C ILE A 57 -21.84 -1.24 -1.49
N TRP A 58 -21.68 -2.55 -1.55
CA TRP A 58 -20.99 -3.34 -0.54
C TRP A 58 -19.51 -3.44 -0.94
N PHE A 59 -18.65 -2.74 -0.22
CA PHE A 59 -17.21 -2.77 -0.38
C PHE A 59 -16.58 -3.78 0.58
N HIS A 60 -15.61 -4.55 0.08
CA HIS A 60 -14.90 -5.55 0.87
C HIS A 60 -13.38 -5.42 0.75
N ALA A 61 -12.69 -5.44 1.90
CA ALA A 61 -11.25 -5.53 2.04
C ALA A 61 -10.89 -6.47 3.19
N VAL A 62 -9.97 -7.43 2.99
CA VAL A 62 -9.63 -8.43 4.01
C VAL A 62 -8.72 -7.83 5.08
N SER A 63 -7.67 -7.14 4.67
CA SER A 63 -6.55 -6.73 5.52
C SER A 63 -6.42 -5.22 5.67
N VAL A 64 -5.57 -4.77 6.61
CA VAL A 64 -5.20 -3.35 6.77
C VAL A 64 -4.67 -2.76 5.47
N GLY A 65 -3.82 -3.50 4.74
CA GLY A 65 -3.23 -3.04 3.48
C GLY A 65 -4.27 -2.82 2.38
N GLU A 66 -5.29 -3.68 2.30
CA GLU A 66 -6.41 -3.53 1.36
C GLU A 66 -7.34 -2.38 1.76
N VAL A 67 -7.57 -2.18 3.05
CA VAL A 67 -8.34 -1.02 3.56
C VAL A 67 -7.70 0.30 3.16
N VAL A 68 -6.36 0.39 3.15
CA VAL A 68 -5.63 1.60 2.70
C VAL A 68 -5.92 1.90 1.22
N ALA A 69 -6.06 0.87 0.37
CA ALA A 69 -6.47 1.05 -1.03
C ALA A 69 -7.98 1.35 -1.16
N LEU A 70 -8.79 0.69 -0.33
CA LEU A 70 -10.25 0.82 -0.39
C LEU A 70 -10.73 2.21 0.03
N ALA A 71 -10.13 2.81 1.07
CA ALA A 71 -10.60 4.07 1.63
C ALA A 71 -10.69 5.21 0.60
N PRO A 72 -9.63 5.55 -0.17
CA PRO A 72 -9.74 6.58 -1.20
C PRO A 72 -10.74 6.23 -2.31
N LEU A 73 -10.90 4.96 -2.64
CA LEU A 73 -11.91 4.51 -3.61
C LEU A 73 -13.33 4.82 -3.12
N VAL A 74 -13.65 4.49 -1.85
CA VAL A 74 -14.98 4.74 -1.27
C VAL A 74 -15.27 6.25 -1.21
N GLU A 75 -14.30 7.05 -0.72
CA GLU A 75 -14.45 8.50 -0.60
C GLU A 75 -14.63 9.16 -1.97
N LYS A 76 -13.83 8.78 -2.97
CA LYS A 76 -13.98 9.28 -4.34
C LYS A 76 -15.31 8.83 -4.96
N THR A 77 -15.73 7.58 -4.78
CA THR A 77 -17.01 7.08 -5.26
C THR A 77 -18.17 7.86 -4.64
N LYS A 78 -18.08 8.23 -3.35
CA LYS A 78 -19.09 9.05 -2.67
C LYS A 78 -19.22 10.46 -3.27
N LEU A 79 -18.10 11.04 -3.73
CA LEU A 79 -18.12 12.34 -4.40
C LEU A 79 -18.78 12.26 -5.78
N ILE A 80 -18.57 11.16 -6.52
CA ILE A 80 -19.16 10.95 -7.86
C ILE A 80 -20.63 10.52 -7.74
N ILE A 81 -20.96 9.72 -6.72
CA ILE A 81 -22.32 9.21 -6.46
C ILE A 81 -22.84 9.80 -5.13
N PRO A 82 -23.44 10.99 -5.09
CA PRO A 82 -23.92 11.60 -3.85
C PRO A 82 -24.97 10.74 -3.11
N GLN A 83 -25.78 9.95 -3.84
CA GLN A 83 -26.76 9.01 -3.31
C GLN A 83 -26.18 7.67 -2.90
N LEU A 84 -24.84 7.51 -2.86
CA LEU A 84 -24.18 6.29 -2.41
C LEU A 84 -24.55 5.94 -0.96
N ASP A 85 -24.88 4.68 -0.75
CA ASP A 85 -25.04 4.02 0.57
C ASP A 85 -23.92 2.96 0.70
N PRO A 86 -22.73 3.36 1.20
CA PRO A 86 -21.57 2.49 1.26
C PRO A 86 -21.63 1.60 2.51
N LEU A 87 -21.52 0.29 2.32
CA LEU A 87 -21.38 -0.69 3.38
C LEU A 87 -19.98 -1.31 3.29
N ILE A 88 -19.27 -1.38 4.41
CA ILE A 88 -17.87 -1.80 4.44
C ILE A 88 -17.73 -3.10 5.20
N SER A 89 -17.20 -4.13 4.56
CA SER A 89 -16.85 -5.38 5.26
C SER A 89 -15.35 -5.64 5.26
N THR A 90 -14.87 -6.25 6.35
CA THR A 90 -13.45 -6.60 6.50
C THR A 90 -13.26 -8.04 6.94
N GLY A 91 -12.09 -8.61 6.64
CA GLY A 91 -11.74 -9.97 7.06
C GLY A 91 -11.18 -10.06 8.49
N THR A 92 -10.55 -8.97 8.97
CA THR A 92 -9.80 -8.94 10.24
C THR A 92 -10.25 -7.81 11.17
N GLU A 93 -10.06 -7.99 12.50
CA GLU A 93 -10.39 -6.96 13.50
C GLU A 93 -9.53 -5.70 13.34
N THR A 94 -8.24 -5.87 13.01
CA THR A 94 -7.32 -4.74 12.72
C THR A 94 -7.72 -4.01 11.45
N GLY A 95 -8.15 -4.74 10.42
CA GLY A 95 -8.70 -4.17 9.18
C GLY A 95 -9.96 -3.35 9.46
N GLN A 96 -10.89 -3.87 10.29
CA GLN A 96 -12.11 -3.14 10.63
C GLN A 96 -11.84 -1.85 11.41
N LYS A 97 -10.96 -1.91 12.42
CA LYS A 97 -10.52 -0.71 13.13
C LYS A 97 -9.96 0.32 12.16
N ARG A 98 -9.09 -0.11 11.24
CA ARG A 98 -8.49 0.79 10.26
C ARG A 98 -9.52 1.35 9.28
N ALA A 99 -10.50 0.56 8.88
CA ALA A 99 -11.60 1.01 8.01
C ALA A 99 -12.42 2.12 8.66
N THR A 100 -12.80 1.97 9.94
CA THR A 100 -13.54 3.00 10.70
C THR A 100 -12.74 4.28 10.91
N GLU A 101 -11.40 4.19 10.94
CA GLU A 101 -10.51 5.36 11.03
C GLU A 101 -10.42 6.12 9.71
N LEU A 102 -10.32 5.41 8.59
CA LEU A 102 -10.02 6.01 7.28
C LEU A 102 -11.26 6.35 6.44
N ILE A 103 -12.33 5.54 6.52
CA ILE A 103 -13.54 5.74 5.70
C ILE A 103 -14.56 6.50 6.52
N LYS A 104 -14.80 7.77 6.13
CA LYS A 104 -15.72 8.67 6.83
C LYS A 104 -17.11 8.75 6.19
N SER A 105 -17.23 8.34 4.95
CA SER A 105 -18.46 8.34 4.19
C SER A 105 -19.40 7.15 4.49
N SER A 106 -19.00 6.20 5.34
CA SER A 106 -19.79 5.07 5.78
C SER A 106 -19.98 5.06 7.29
N GLU A 107 -21.17 4.63 7.74
CA GLU A 107 -21.49 4.33 9.14
C GLU A 107 -21.68 2.83 9.38
N SER A 108 -21.64 2.03 8.31
CA SER A 108 -21.95 0.60 8.35
C SER A 108 -20.70 -0.24 8.10
N PHE A 109 -20.14 -0.77 9.19
CA PHE A 109 -18.95 -1.63 9.17
C PHE A 109 -19.29 -3.01 9.78
N PHE A 110 -18.86 -4.08 9.10
CA PHE A 110 -19.11 -5.45 9.57
C PHE A 110 -18.01 -6.41 9.11
N TYR A 111 -18.03 -7.62 9.64
CA TYR A 111 -17.09 -8.66 9.23
C TYR A 111 -17.66 -9.46 8.07
N MET A 112 -16.80 -9.73 7.08
CA MET A 112 -17.12 -10.56 5.95
C MET A 112 -17.64 -11.92 6.39
N PRO A 113 -18.80 -12.39 5.93
CA PRO A 113 -19.27 -13.74 6.19
C PRO A 113 -18.31 -14.76 5.58
N LEU A 114 -18.10 -15.87 6.27
CA LEU A 114 -17.39 -17.02 5.72
C LEU A 114 -18.17 -17.54 4.52
N ASP A 115 -17.44 -18.04 3.51
CA ASP A 115 -18.04 -18.44 2.21
C ASP A 115 -18.87 -19.74 2.30
N PHE A 116 -19.49 -20.01 3.46
CA PHE A 116 -20.49 -21.07 3.58
C PHE A 116 -21.83 -20.59 3.00
N PRO A 117 -22.55 -21.44 2.24
CA PRO A 117 -23.79 -21.06 1.54
C PRO A 117 -24.80 -20.33 2.44
N TYR A 118 -25.02 -20.83 3.65
CA TYR A 118 -25.98 -20.24 4.60
C TYR A 118 -25.52 -18.90 5.19
N CYS A 119 -24.19 -18.71 5.40
CA CYS A 119 -23.65 -17.47 5.91
C CYS A 119 -23.76 -16.35 4.87
N VAL A 120 -23.34 -16.62 3.64
CA VAL A 120 -23.35 -15.63 2.55
C VAL A 120 -24.78 -15.33 2.10
N LYS A 121 -25.65 -16.33 2.00
CA LYS A 121 -27.07 -16.15 1.64
C LYS A 121 -27.75 -15.18 2.62
N ARG A 122 -27.63 -15.43 3.93
CA ARG A 122 -28.18 -14.55 4.97
C ARG A 122 -27.69 -13.11 4.83
N ALA A 123 -26.39 -12.93 4.62
CA ALA A 123 -25.82 -11.60 4.50
C ALA A 123 -26.35 -10.88 3.24
N VAL A 124 -26.39 -11.56 2.09
CA VAL A 124 -26.88 -10.98 0.83
C VAL A 124 -28.37 -10.61 0.94
N GLU A 125 -29.20 -11.45 1.58
CA GLU A 125 -30.64 -11.18 1.81
C GLU A 125 -30.89 -9.93 2.67
N ILE A 126 -30.00 -9.65 3.63
CA ILE A 126 -30.10 -8.47 4.51
C ILE A 126 -29.53 -7.23 3.79
N ILE A 127 -28.35 -7.34 3.18
CA ILE A 127 -27.63 -6.22 2.57
C ILE A 127 -28.33 -5.73 1.31
N LYS A 128 -28.73 -6.65 0.42
CA LYS A 128 -29.34 -6.37 -0.90
C LYS A 128 -28.55 -5.30 -1.67
N PRO A 129 -27.28 -5.53 -1.95
CA PRO A 129 -26.45 -4.55 -2.63
C PRO A 129 -26.83 -4.44 -4.11
N ASP A 130 -26.69 -3.24 -4.69
CA ASP A 130 -26.74 -3.04 -6.14
C ASP A 130 -25.42 -3.43 -6.79
N VAL A 131 -24.30 -3.12 -6.10
CA VAL A 131 -22.94 -3.48 -6.52
C VAL A 131 -22.20 -4.08 -5.35
N PHE A 132 -21.44 -5.16 -5.60
CA PHE A 132 -20.43 -5.68 -4.69
C PHE A 132 -19.04 -5.41 -5.25
N VAL A 133 -18.18 -4.85 -4.42
CA VAL A 133 -16.81 -4.50 -4.74
C VAL A 133 -15.86 -5.31 -3.86
N MET A 134 -15.06 -6.17 -4.46
CA MET A 134 -13.95 -6.82 -3.80
C MET A 134 -12.63 -6.16 -4.20
N THR A 135 -11.70 -6.02 -3.25
CA THR A 135 -10.35 -5.53 -3.51
C THR A 135 -9.37 -6.67 -3.74
N GLU A 136 -8.37 -6.42 -4.56
CA GLU A 136 -7.29 -7.38 -4.91
C GLU A 136 -7.84 -8.70 -5.52
N THR A 137 -7.51 -9.87 -4.93
CA THR A 137 -7.88 -11.18 -5.53
C THR A 137 -8.78 -11.99 -4.58
N GLU A 138 -9.76 -11.35 -3.97
CA GLU A 138 -10.67 -11.97 -2.99
C GLU A 138 -11.88 -12.62 -3.69
N ILE A 139 -11.64 -13.76 -4.37
CA ILE A 139 -12.66 -14.47 -5.17
C ILE A 139 -13.32 -15.55 -4.32
N TRP A 140 -14.55 -15.29 -3.84
CA TRP A 140 -15.35 -16.15 -2.99
C TRP A 140 -16.51 -16.77 -3.77
N PRO A 141 -16.45 -18.07 -4.20
CA PRO A 141 -17.41 -18.66 -5.14
C PRO A 141 -18.86 -18.64 -4.70
N ASN A 142 -19.17 -18.95 -3.42
CA ASN A 142 -20.54 -18.94 -2.94
C ASN A 142 -21.11 -17.53 -2.82
N LEU A 143 -20.31 -16.59 -2.29
CA LEU A 143 -20.73 -15.18 -2.20
C LEU A 143 -21.04 -14.61 -3.59
N ILE A 144 -20.14 -14.79 -4.55
CA ILE A 144 -20.31 -14.31 -5.93
C ILE A 144 -21.58 -14.90 -6.56
N HIS A 145 -21.83 -16.19 -6.32
CA HIS A 145 -23.05 -16.84 -6.81
C HIS A 145 -24.33 -16.26 -6.18
N GLU A 146 -24.37 -16.09 -4.84
CA GLU A 146 -25.54 -15.54 -4.15
C GLU A 146 -25.80 -14.07 -4.54
N LEU A 147 -24.74 -13.27 -4.68
CA LEU A 147 -24.83 -11.89 -5.16
C LEU A 147 -25.42 -11.82 -6.58
N LYS A 148 -24.92 -12.68 -7.48
CA LYS A 148 -25.43 -12.74 -8.85
C LYS A 148 -26.89 -13.20 -8.89
N ALA A 149 -27.27 -14.19 -8.09
CA ALA A 149 -28.65 -14.63 -7.96
C ALA A 149 -29.59 -13.53 -7.39
N ALA A 150 -29.05 -12.64 -6.54
CA ALA A 150 -29.76 -11.48 -6.02
C ALA A 150 -29.82 -10.29 -7.01
N GLY A 151 -29.21 -10.39 -8.19
CA GLY A 151 -29.18 -9.36 -9.22
C GLY A 151 -28.11 -8.28 -9.04
N ALA A 152 -27.20 -8.44 -8.07
CA ALA A 152 -26.12 -7.49 -7.85
C ALA A 152 -25.09 -7.53 -8.99
N LYS A 153 -24.51 -6.37 -9.31
CA LYS A 153 -23.31 -6.27 -10.13
C LYS A 153 -22.07 -6.54 -9.27
N ILE A 154 -21.03 -7.10 -9.88
CA ILE A 154 -19.84 -7.53 -9.14
C ILE A 154 -18.60 -6.93 -9.80
N ALA A 155 -17.77 -6.22 -9.01
CA ALA A 155 -16.52 -5.63 -9.45
C ALA A 155 -15.34 -6.13 -8.61
N LEU A 156 -14.25 -6.47 -9.29
CA LEU A 156 -12.94 -6.64 -8.67
C LEU A 156 -12.14 -5.35 -8.93
N MET A 157 -11.75 -4.66 -7.86
CA MET A 157 -11.08 -3.37 -7.92
C MET A 157 -9.67 -3.47 -7.34
N ASN A 158 -8.74 -2.67 -7.87
CA ASN A 158 -7.32 -2.74 -7.53
C ASN A 158 -6.77 -4.17 -7.68
N GLY A 159 -7.21 -4.87 -8.75
CA GLY A 159 -6.93 -6.28 -8.98
C GLY A 159 -5.45 -6.54 -9.23
N ARG A 160 -4.89 -7.47 -8.47
CA ARG A 160 -3.48 -7.84 -8.54
C ARG A 160 -3.30 -9.35 -8.40
N ILE A 161 -2.41 -9.92 -9.19
CA ILE A 161 -2.11 -11.35 -9.17
C ILE A 161 -0.62 -11.56 -8.97
N SER A 162 -0.25 -12.05 -7.77
CA SER A 162 1.14 -12.27 -7.40
C SER A 162 1.78 -13.43 -8.18
N ASP A 163 3.09 -13.35 -8.44
CA ASP A 163 3.88 -14.42 -9.07
C ASP A 163 3.72 -15.76 -8.36
N ARG A 164 3.55 -15.73 -7.04
CA ARG A 164 3.39 -16.93 -6.21
C ARG A 164 2.04 -17.62 -6.42
N SER A 165 0.96 -16.86 -6.56
CA SER A 165 -0.41 -17.39 -6.66
C SER A 165 -0.80 -17.73 -8.11
N TYR A 166 -0.28 -16.98 -9.09
CA TYR A 166 -0.61 -17.11 -10.50
C TYR A 166 -0.53 -18.55 -11.03
N PRO A 167 0.56 -19.34 -10.84
CA PRO A 167 0.61 -20.71 -11.39
C PRO A 167 -0.47 -21.63 -10.83
N ARG A 168 -0.92 -21.40 -9.58
CA ARG A 168 -1.99 -22.19 -8.96
C ARG A 168 -3.35 -21.85 -9.58
N TYR A 169 -3.62 -20.58 -9.79
CA TYR A 169 -4.87 -20.12 -10.41
C TYR A 169 -5.00 -20.63 -11.85
N VAL A 170 -3.93 -20.58 -12.64
CA VAL A 170 -3.94 -21.11 -14.01
C VAL A 170 -4.24 -22.62 -14.03
N LYS A 171 -3.65 -23.41 -13.12
CA LYS A 171 -3.96 -24.83 -12.97
C LYS A 171 -5.42 -25.09 -12.62
N LEU A 172 -6.03 -24.19 -11.88
CA LEU A 172 -7.43 -24.28 -11.45
C LEU A 172 -8.38 -23.46 -12.34
N LYS A 173 -7.94 -23.02 -13.53
CA LYS A 173 -8.71 -22.21 -14.48
C LYS A 173 -10.13 -22.75 -14.72
N ARG A 174 -10.28 -24.05 -14.97
CA ARG A 174 -11.58 -24.66 -15.20
C ARG A 174 -12.52 -24.57 -14.00
N PHE A 175 -11.96 -24.55 -12.80
CA PHE A 175 -12.75 -24.40 -11.57
C PHE A 175 -13.22 -22.95 -11.40
N PHE A 176 -12.32 -21.98 -11.56
CA PHE A 176 -12.63 -20.56 -11.33
C PHE A 176 -13.41 -19.91 -12.47
N LYS A 177 -13.41 -20.48 -13.68
CA LYS A 177 -14.05 -19.86 -14.86
C LYS A 177 -15.49 -19.41 -14.61
N GLU A 178 -16.34 -20.27 -14.06
CA GLU A 178 -17.74 -19.95 -13.78
C GLU A 178 -17.90 -18.77 -12.79
N THR A 179 -17.02 -18.71 -11.81
CA THR A 179 -16.98 -17.62 -10.83
C THR A 179 -16.50 -16.31 -11.47
N LEU A 180 -15.45 -16.38 -12.30
CA LEU A 180 -14.90 -15.22 -13.02
C LEU A 180 -15.90 -14.70 -14.07
N ASP A 181 -16.62 -15.57 -14.77
CA ASP A 181 -17.67 -15.21 -15.73
C ASP A 181 -18.79 -14.40 -15.06
N SER A 182 -19.03 -14.61 -13.76
CA SER A 182 -20.06 -13.93 -12.98
C SER A 182 -19.65 -12.51 -12.57
N ILE A 183 -18.38 -12.15 -12.63
CA ILE A 183 -17.88 -10.81 -12.33
C ILE A 183 -18.16 -9.91 -13.55
N ASP A 184 -18.68 -8.72 -13.31
CA ASP A 184 -19.09 -7.77 -14.34
C ASP A 184 -17.94 -6.82 -14.75
N LEU A 185 -17.00 -6.54 -13.84
CA LEU A 185 -15.87 -5.62 -14.07
C LEU A 185 -14.62 -6.08 -13.32
N PHE A 186 -13.49 -6.04 -14.01
CA PHE A 186 -12.14 -6.20 -13.44
C PHE A 186 -11.34 -4.93 -13.66
N SER A 187 -11.02 -4.20 -12.62
CA SER A 187 -10.14 -3.03 -12.63
C SER A 187 -8.78 -3.46 -12.09
N MET A 188 -7.82 -3.66 -13.00
CA MET A 188 -6.51 -4.25 -12.71
C MET A 188 -5.45 -3.17 -12.46
N CYS A 189 -4.44 -3.49 -11.63
CA CYS A 189 -3.36 -2.56 -11.30
C CYS A 189 -2.38 -2.31 -12.44
N SER A 190 -2.21 -3.29 -13.35
CA SER A 190 -1.25 -3.24 -14.46
C SER A 190 -1.71 -4.09 -15.64
N ASP A 191 -1.10 -3.87 -16.81
CA ASP A 191 -1.32 -4.72 -17.99
C ASP A 191 -0.90 -6.18 -17.73
N GLU A 192 0.13 -6.39 -16.91
CA GLU A 192 0.55 -7.73 -16.52
C GLU A 192 -0.54 -8.45 -15.71
N ASP A 193 -1.13 -7.76 -14.72
CA ASP A 193 -2.25 -8.32 -13.95
C ASP A 193 -3.48 -8.58 -14.83
N ALA A 194 -3.74 -7.69 -15.79
CA ALA A 194 -4.80 -7.87 -16.79
C ALA A 194 -4.57 -9.13 -17.65
N LEU A 195 -3.35 -9.34 -18.14
CA LEU A 195 -3.01 -10.56 -18.89
C LEU A 195 -3.15 -11.82 -18.01
N ARG A 196 -2.72 -11.76 -16.76
CA ARG A 196 -2.81 -12.88 -15.82
C ARG A 196 -4.25 -13.29 -15.53
N ILE A 197 -5.16 -12.33 -15.29
CA ILE A 197 -6.57 -12.65 -15.01
C ILE A 197 -7.27 -13.22 -16.25
N VAL A 198 -6.91 -12.79 -17.48
CA VAL A 198 -7.35 -13.41 -18.74
C VAL A 198 -6.92 -14.88 -18.81
N GLN A 199 -5.66 -15.14 -18.50
CA GLN A 199 -5.12 -16.50 -18.52
C GLN A 199 -5.77 -17.40 -17.45
N MET A 200 -6.24 -16.83 -16.34
CA MET A 200 -7.06 -17.52 -15.33
C MET A 200 -8.48 -17.78 -15.81
N GLY A 201 -8.94 -17.15 -16.88
CA GLY A 201 -10.22 -17.43 -17.54
C GLY A 201 -11.25 -16.31 -17.49
N ALA A 202 -10.89 -15.11 -17.06
CA ALA A 202 -11.77 -13.94 -17.13
C ALA A 202 -12.01 -13.50 -18.59
N ASP A 203 -13.18 -12.89 -18.81
CA ASP A 203 -13.56 -12.32 -20.09
C ASP A 203 -12.76 -11.03 -20.36
N PRO A 204 -11.95 -10.96 -21.44
CA PRO A 204 -11.16 -9.78 -21.77
C PRO A 204 -11.99 -8.49 -21.89
N TYR A 205 -13.24 -8.58 -22.34
CA TYR A 205 -14.12 -7.42 -22.53
C TYR A 205 -14.57 -6.77 -21.22
N LYS A 206 -14.41 -7.46 -20.09
CA LYS A 206 -14.74 -6.96 -18.76
C LYS A 206 -13.54 -6.40 -18.00
N ILE A 207 -12.35 -6.35 -18.64
CA ILE A 207 -11.10 -5.95 -17.99
C ILE A 207 -10.72 -4.55 -18.42
N LYS A 208 -10.42 -3.71 -17.43
CA LYS A 208 -9.86 -2.36 -17.57
C LYS A 208 -8.61 -2.24 -16.68
N VAL A 209 -7.63 -1.43 -17.07
CA VAL A 209 -6.44 -1.14 -16.26
C VAL A 209 -6.59 0.26 -15.70
N SER A 210 -6.67 0.37 -14.36
CA SER A 210 -6.83 1.64 -13.66
C SER A 210 -5.55 2.14 -12.98
N GLY A 211 -4.59 1.24 -12.75
CA GLY A 211 -3.43 1.52 -11.91
C GLY A 211 -3.62 1.04 -10.46
N ASN A 212 -2.63 1.31 -9.61
CA ASN A 212 -2.63 0.86 -8.21
C ASN A 212 -3.01 2.01 -7.27
N ILE A 213 -4.16 1.90 -6.62
CA ILE A 213 -4.70 2.93 -5.73
C ILE A 213 -3.78 3.18 -4.51
N LYS A 214 -3.03 2.17 -4.03
CA LYS A 214 -2.07 2.35 -2.93
C LYS A 214 -0.93 3.29 -3.33
N ILE A 215 -0.44 3.14 -4.57
CA ILE A 215 0.61 4.01 -5.12
C ILE A 215 0.06 5.41 -5.36
N ASP A 216 -1.11 5.51 -5.98
CA ASP A 216 -1.82 6.78 -6.20
C ASP A 216 -1.98 7.59 -4.90
N SER A 217 -2.45 6.93 -3.84
CA SER A 217 -2.67 7.58 -2.54
C SER A 217 -1.38 7.97 -1.81
N ALA A 218 -0.28 7.26 -2.06
CA ALA A 218 1.01 7.51 -1.42
C ALA A 218 1.88 8.48 -2.22
N PHE A 219 1.61 8.66 -3.52
CA PHE A 219 2.35 9.55 -4.38
C PHE A 219 1.95 11.01 -4.10
N LYS A 220 2.94 11.81 -3.71
CA LYS A 220 2.75 13.25 -3.51
C LYS A 220 3.41 14.00 -4.66
N THR A 221 2.73 15.01 -5.18
CA THR A 221 3.33 15.90 -6.19
C THR A 221 4.32 16.83 -5.51
N PRO A 222 5.62 16.79 -5.88
CA PRO A 222 6.63 17.66 -5.28
C PRO A 222 6.46 19.12 -5.71
N ASP A 223 6.60 20.04 -4.75
CA ASP A 223 6.84 21.46 -5.06
C ASP A 223 8.35 21.67 -5.25
N ARG A 224 8.80 21.77 -6.48
CA ARG A 224 10.23 21.91 -6.80
C ARG A 224 10.85 23.21 -6.29
N ALA A 225 10.06 24.24 -5.99
CA ALA A 225 10.57 25.50 -5.43
C ALA A 225 11.12 25.29 -4.01
N ILE A 226 10.68 24.25 -3.30
CA ILE A 226 11.11 23.96 -1.93
C ILE A 226 12.57 23.50 -1.85
N GLU A 227 13.12 22.90 -2.90
CA GLU A 227 14.51 22.41 -2.92
C GLU A 227 15.51 23.54 -2.66
N THR A 228 15.38 24.66 -3.38
CA THR A 228 16.25 25.83 -3.20
C THR A 228 16.12 26.39 -1.78
N THR A 229 14.91 26.44 -1.24
CA THR A 229 14.66 26.92 0.13
C THR A 229 15.30 26.01 1.17
N LEU A 230 15.18 24.69 1.00
CA LEU A 230 15.76 23.73 1.92
C LEU A 230 17.28 23.65 1.82
N ARG A 231 17.86 23.72 0.62
CA ARG A 231 19.33 23.80 0.50
C ARG A 231 19.88 25.01 1.28
N LYS A 232 19.22 26.18 1.21
CA LYS A 232 19.58 27.35 2.01
C LYS A 232 19.38 27.12 3.51
N LEU A 233 18.25 26.57 3.94
CA LEU A 233 17.95 26.27 5.32
C LEU A 233 18.96 25.28 5.94
N TYR A 234 19.28 24.22 5.19
CA TYR A 234 20.28 23.22 5.59
C TYR A 234 21.72 23.72 5.41
N GLN A 235 21.89 24.96 4.92
CA GLN A 235 23.18 25.62 4.67
C GLN A 235 24.12 24.73 3.83
N LEU A 236 23.57 24.11 2.79
CA LEU A 236 24.29 23.22 1.87
C LEU A 236 25.02 24.05 0.81
N GLU A 237 26.29 23.72 0.59
CA GLU A 237 27.07 24.24 -0.53
C GLU A 237 26.67 23.55 -1.85
N GLU A 238 26.94 24.18 -3.01
CA GLU A 238 26.63 23.56 -4.32
C GLU A 238 27.40 22.26 -4.55
N SER A 239 28.63 22.19 -4.03
CA SER A 239 29.50 21.01 -4.14
C SER A 239 29.14 19.87 -3.19
N GLU A 240 28.18 20.06 -2.29
CA GLU A 240 27.80 19.06 -1.29
C GLU A 240 26.71 18.14 -1.83
N ASP A 241 27.06 16.84 -1.90
CA ASP A 241 26.11 15.76 -2.08
C ASP A 241 25.43 15.39 -0.75
N VAL A 242 24.22 14.91 -0.83
CA VAL A 242 23.43 14.53 0.36
C VAL A 242 23.03 13.06 0.27
N LEU A 243 23.54 12.25 1.21
CA LEU A 243 22.98 10.95 1.52
C LEU A 243 21.87 11.13 2.57
N LEU A 244 20.63 10.89 2.17
CA LEU A 244 19.49 10.96 3.09
C LEU A 244 19.04 9.57 3.50
N ALA A 245 19.15 9.26 4.79
CA ALA A 245 18.66 8.02 5.40
C ALA A 245 17.31 8.28 6.08
N GLY A 246 16.21 7.93 5.37
CA GLY A 246 14.86 8.25 5.79
C GLY A 246 14.17 7.14 6.58
N SER A 247 13.46 7.49 7.63
CA SER A 247 12.67 6.58 8.49
C SER A 247 13.49 5.43 9.08
N ILE A 248 14.68 5.74 9.61
CA ILE A 248 15.61 4.75 10.17
C ILE A 248 15.06 4.15 11.45
N HIS A 249 15.16 2.83 11.57
CA HIS A 249 14.81 2.05 12.75
C HIS A 249 16.05 1.67 13.57
N PRO A 250 15.88 1.39 14.88
CA PRO A 250 16.96 0.83 15.70
C PRO A 250 17.57 -0.42 15.07
N GLY A 251 18.90 -0.47 14.99
CA GLY A 251 19.67 -1.51 14.33
C GLY A 251 20.15 -1.12 12.92
N GLU A 252 19.53 -0.14 12.28
CA GLU A 252 20.02 0.44 11.02
C GLU A 252 20.95 1.63 11.24
N ASP A 253 20.85 2.30 12.38
CA ASP A 253 21.64 3.46 12.78
C ASP A 253 23.14 3.23 12.63
N SER A 254 23.67 2.17 13.24
CA SER A 254 25.10 1.83 13.14
C SER A 254 25.52 1.43 11.72
N ILE A 255 24.63 0.78 10.95
CA ILE A 255 24.89 0.40 9.56
C ILE A 255 25.08 1.67 8.72
N ILE A 256 24.14 2.59 8.79
CA ILE A 256 24.17 3.85 8.02
C ILE A 256 25.38 4.71 8.43
N VAL A 257 25.61 4.89 9.72
CA VAL A 257 26.72 5.71 10.23
C VAL A 257 28.10 5.13 9.83
N ASN A 258 28.29 3.81 9.91
CA ASN A 258 29.53 3.18 9.50
C ASN A 258 29.71 3.23 7.98
N SER A 259 28.65 3.05 7.19
CA SER A 259 28.72 3.22 5.74
C SER A 259 29.11 4.65 5.36
N TYR A 260 28.52 5.64 6.01
CA TYR A 260 28.88 7.05 5.82
C TYR A 260 30.35 7.31 6.14
N LYS A 261 30.86 6.78 7.28
CA LYS A 261 32.27 6.91 7.67
C LYS A 261 33.24 6.38 6.60
N GLU A 262 32.89 5.31 5.92
CA GLU A 262 33.72 4.79 4.81
C GLU A 262 33.57 5.69 3.56
N LEU A 263 32.38 6.11 3.23
CA LEU A 263 32.09 6.94 2.05
C LEU A 263 32.77 8.31 2.08
N ILE A 264 32.86 8.98 3.24
CA ILE A 264 33.52 10.29 3.36
C ILE A 264 35.02 10.26 3.06
N LYS A 265 35.66 9.08 3.07
CA LYS A 265 37.05 8.94 2.66
C LYS A 265 37.24 9.22 1.16
N LYS A 266 36.23 8.87 0.35
CA LYS A 266 36.20 9.12 -1.11
C LYS A 266 35.44 10.39 -1.45
N PHE A 267 34.38 10.71 -0.72
CA PHE A 267 33.49 11.84 -0.94
C PHE A 267 33.52 12.81 0.27
N PRO A 268 34.58 13.62 0.42
CA PRO A 268 34.76 14.48 1.61
C PRO A 268 33.70 15.58 1.73
N HIS A 269 32.96 15.87 0.67
CA HIS A 269 31.85 16.84 0.65
C HIS A 269 30.49 16.20 0.88
N LEU A 270 30.43 14.90 1.15
CA LEU A 270 29.16 14.20 1.42
C LEU A 270 28.58 14.65 2.76
N VAL A 271 27.32 15.04 2.76
CA VAL A 271 26.51 15.34 3.95
C VAL A 271 25.56 14.18 4.23
N LEU A 272 25.51 13.73 5.46
CA LEU A 272 24.55 12.72 5.91
C LEU A 272 23.36 13.39 6.58
N VAL A 273 22.17 13.19 6.04
CA VAL A 273 20.90 13.60 6.68
C VAL A 273 20.19 12.35 7.17
N ILE A 274 19.87 12.27 8.45
CA ILE A 274 19.18 11.13 9.06
C ILE A 274 17.82 11.59 9.57
N ALA A 275 16.77 10.86 9.18
CA ALA A 275 15.43 11.02 9.74
C ALA A 275 15.02 9.73 10.46
N PRO A 276 14.90 9.72 11.80
CA PRO A 276 14.45 8.55 12.55
C PRO A 276 12.96 8.30 12.30
N ARG A 277 12.54 7.03 12.31
CA ARG A 277 11.12 6.67 12.28
C ARG A 277 10.40 7.08 13.57
N HIS A 278 11.12 7.05 14.69
CA HIS A 278 10.66 7.34 16.03
C HIS A 278 11.58 8.36 16.69
N LEU A 279 11.09 9.56 16.94
CA LEU A 279 11.91 10.65 17.51
C LEU A 279 12.47 10.29 18.90
N GLU A 280 11.75 9.50 19.69
CA GLU A 280 12.22 9.00 20.98
C GLU A 280 13.42 8.04 20.90
N LYS A 281 13.87 7.68 19.70
CA LYS A 281 15.05 6.84 19.46
C LYS A 281 16.27 7.62 18.95
N MET A 282 16.22 8.94 18.95
CA MET A 282 17.32 9.79 18.49
C MET A 282 18.63 9.53 19.23
N ASP A 283 18.56 9.27 20.54
CA ASP A 283 19.74 8.98 21.37
C ASP A 283 20.53 7.78 20.86
N SER A 284 19.86 6.77 20.29
CA SER A 284 20.52 5.61 19.68
C SER A 284 21.36 6.02 18.46
N ILE A 285 20.83 6.89 17.62
CA ILE A 285 21.52 7.43 16.44
C ILE A 285 22.72 8.29 16.86
N ILE A 286 22.54 9.19 17.82
CA ILE A 286 23.62 10.04 18.34
C ILE A 286 24.73 9.18 18.96
N SER A 287 24.35 8.14 19.70
CA SER A 287 25.32 7.18 20.27
C SER A 287 26.09 6.44 19.17
N ALA A 288 25.44 6.02 18.08
CA ALA A 288 26.10 5.38 16.95
C ALA A 288 27.09 6.32 16.26
N ILE A 289 26.74 7.59 16.08
CA ILE A 289 27.62 8.63 15.51
C ILE A 289 28.86 8.81 16.36
N HIS A 290 28.70 8.97 17.69
CA HIS A 290 29.83 9.11 18.62
C HIS A 290 30.74 7.87 18.66
N LYS A 291 30.16 6.66 18.67
CA LYS A 291 30.93 5.41 18.63
C LYS A 291 31.75 5.27 17.32
N ALA A 292 31.26 5.83 16.23
CA ALA A 292 32.01 5.86 14.98
C ALA A 292 33.14 6.91 14.97
N GLY A 293 33.26 7.74 16.01
CA GLY A 293 34.24 8.82 16.12
C GLY A 293 33.91 10.04 15.25
N LEU A 294 32.64 10.22 14.93
CA LEU A 294 32.14 11.34 14.13
C LEU A 294 31.64 12.47 15.04
N GLN A 295 31.51 13.68 14.47
CA GLN A 295 31.03 14.85 15.21
C GLN A 295 29.56 14.67 15.61
N THR A 296 29.16 15.26 16.73
CA THR A 296 27.76 15.36 17.16
C THR A 296 26.91 15.94 16.02
N PRO A 297 25.79 15.32 15.65
CA PRO A 297 24.97 15.82 14.57
C PRO A 297 24.35 17.16 14.92
N MET A 298 24.12 17.98 13.92
CA MET A 298 23.31 19.18 14.03
C MET A 298 21.84 18.82 13.91
N LEU A 299 21.00 19.36 14.79
CA LEU A 299 19.57 19.14 14.73
C LEU A 299 18.93 20.06 13.68
N LYS A 300 17.93 19.55 12.96
CA LYS A 300 17.17 20.37 11.99
C LYS A 300 16.50 21.56 12.68
N SER A 301 15.99 21.39 13.89
CA SER A 301 15.40 22.47 14.70
C SER A 301 16.40 23.58 15.09
N GLU A 302 17.69 23.30 15.10
CA GLU A 302 18.74 24.32 15.31
C GLU A 302 18.95 25.15 14.04
N LEU A 303 18.91 24.49 12.86
CA LEU A 303 18.96 25.17 11.56
C LEU A 303 17.75 26.11 11.37
N ASP A 304 16.55 25.69 11.80
CA ASP A 304 15.35 26.53 11.80
C ASP A 304 15.50 27.81 12.61
N LYS A 305 16.28 27.75 13.69
CA LYS A 305 16.61 28.90 14.54
C LYS A 305 17.75 29.77 14.00
N GLY A 306 18.27 29.42 12.81
CA GLY A 306 19.36 30.15 12.15
C GLY A 306 20.75 29.85 12.74
N ILE A 307 20.91 28.78 13.53
CA ILE A 307 22.22 28.37 14.04
C ILE A 307 23.09 27.92 12.87
N LYS A 308 24.36 28.35 12.86
CA LYS A 308 25.28 28.01 11.78
C LYS A 308 25.73 26.54 11.85
N ARG A 309 25.70 25.86 10.72
CA ARG A 309 26.13 24.45 10.58
C ARG A 309 27.65 24.26 10.85
N ASN A 310 28.46 25.30 10.69
CA ASN A 310 29.90 25.30 10.96
C ASN A 310 30.64 24.08 10.37
N ARG A 311 30.33 23.74 9.10
CA ARG A 311 30.87 22.58 8.36
C ARG A 311 30.53 21.22 8.97
N ASN A 312 29.56 21.12 9.89
CA ASN A 312 29.04 19.83 10.34
C ASN A 312 28.42 19.09 9.16
N LYS A 313 28.85 17.88 8.94
CA LYS A 313 28.43 17.06 7.81
C LYS A 313 27.31 16.08 8.17
N ILE A 314 26.81 16.10 9.40
CA ILE A 314 25.71 15.21 9.85
C ILE A 314 24.57 16.06 10.38
N ILE A 315 23.39 15.88 9.81
CA ILE A 315 22.16 16.56 10.21
C ILE A 315 21.14 15.51 10.62
N LEU A 316 20.50 15.70 11.78
CA LEU A 316 19.47 14.85 12.31
C LEU A 316 18.13 15.59 12.28
N ILE A 317 17.14 15.03 11.57
CA ILE A 317 15.78 15.56 11.53
C ILE A 317 15.07 15.15 12.81
N ASP A 318 14.82 16.12 13.68
CA ASP A 318 14.21 15.97 15.00
C ASP A 318 12.74 16.42 15.05
N GLN A 319 12.10 16.57 13.91
CA GLN A 319 10.72 17.03 13.76
C GLN A 319 9.92 16.09 12.85
N MET A 320 8.63 15.87 13.19
CA MET A 320 7.73 15.09 12.38
C MET A 320 7.21 15.88 11.18
N GLY A 321 6.99 15.18 10.05
CA GLY A 321 6.40 15.78 8.84
C GLY A 321 7.41 16.38 7.85
N GLU A 322 8.69 16.49 8.23
CA GLU A 322 9.73 17.14 7.43
C GLU A 322 10.32 16.27 6.32
N LEU A 323 10.23 14.95 6.47
CA LEU A 323 10.96 13.99 5.63
C LEU A 323 10.60 14.06 4.13
N PHE A 324 9.31 14.24 3.80
CA PHE A 324 8.90 14.35 2.40
C PHE A 324 9.62 15.47 1.67
N ASN A 325 9.66 16.64 2.29
CA ASN A 325 10.33 17.81 1.71
C ASN A 325 11.85 17.65 1.72
N ALA A 326 12.42 17.04 2.78
CA ALA A 326 13.86 16.77 2.86
C ALA A 326 14.38 15.87 1.73
N TYR A 327 13.56 15.00 1.14
CA TYR A 327 13.97 14.24 -0.03
C TYR A 327 14.36 15.12 -1.21
N SER A 328 13.86 16.35 -1.32
CA SER A 328 14.20 17.29 -2.41
C SER A 328 15.69 17.54 -2.51
N ILE A 329 16.40 17.65 -1.38
CA ILE A 329 17.84 17.98 -1.33
C ILE A 329 18.75 16.76 -1.44
N ALA A 330 18.21 15.52 -1.47
CA ALA A 330 19.01 14.31 -1.51
C ALA A 330 19.66 14.06 -2.88
N SER A 331 20.91 13.62 -2.90
CA SER A 331 21.57 13.02 -4.06
C SER A 331 21.27 11.52 -4.14
N VAL A 332 21.25 10.84 -2.99
CA VAL A 332 20.91 9.41 -2.84
C VAL A 332 20.05 9.23 -1.60
N VAL A 333 19.02 8.36 -1.69
CA VAL A 333 18.13 8.06 -0.57
C VAL A 333 18.24 6.59 -0.17
N PHE A 334 18.48 6.35 1.12
CA PHE A 334 18.26 5.05 1.76
C PHE A 334 16.94 5.10 2.55
N VAL A 335 16.08 4.10 2.36
CA VAL A 335 14.80 4.00 3.08
C VAL A 335 14.88 2.91 4.14
N GLY A 336 14.66 3.31 5.39
CA GLY A 336 14.78 2.47 6.57
C GLY A 336 13.61 1.51 6.81
N GLY A 337 13.69 0.75 7.92
CA GLY A 337 12.79 -0.36 8.21
C GLY A 337 12.97 -1.52 7.24
N SER A 338 13.98 -1.47 6.40
CA SER A 338 14.21 -2.37 5.28
C SER A 338 15.38 -3.34 5.48
N LEU A 339 16.39 -2.98 6.27
CA LEU A 339 17.48 -3.88 6.70
C LEU A 339 17.14 -4.63 7.99
N VAL A 340 16.12 -4.20 8.71
CA VAL A 340 15.54 -4.88 9.86
C VAL A 340 14.14 -5.39 9.51
N PRO A 341 13.59 -6.43 10.16
CA PRO A 341 12.29 -7.03 9.81
C PRO A 341 11.13 -6.13 10.27
N LYS A 342 10.96 -4.97 9.61
CA LYS A 342 9.93 -3.96 9.89
C LYS A 342 9.00 -3.67 8.72
N GLY A 343 9.09 -4.45 7.63
CA GLY A 343 8.20 -4.31 6.48
C GLY A 343 8.56 -3.19 5.50
N GLY A 344 9.67 -2.46 5.75
CA GLY A 344 10.08 -1.29 4.97
C GLY A 344 9.31 -0.03 5.30
N GLN A 345 9.77 1.09 4.76
CA GLN A 345 9.08 2.38 4.83
C GLN A 345 8.77 2.90 3.42
N ASN A 346 8.13 4.07 3.32
CA ASN A 346 7.58 4.60 2.07
C ASN A 346 8.68 4.98 1.06
N ILE A 347 8.86 4.15 0.02
CA ILE A 347 9.79 4.40 -1.10
C ILE A 347 9.17 5.26 -2.21
N ILE A 348 7.85 5.47 -2.18
CA ILE A 348 7.13 6.24 -3.19
C ILE A 348 7.45 7.74 -3.04
N GLU A 349 7.59 8.20 -1.79
CA GLU A 349 7.90 9.60 -1.51
C GLU A 349 9.25 10.05 -2.13
N PRO A 350 10.40 9.40 -1.88
CA PRO A 350 11.65 9.81 -2.54
C PRO A 350 11.62 9.61 -4.06
N ALA A 351 10.95 8.56 -4.56
CA ALA A 351 10.77 8.35 -5.98
C ALA A 351 9.95 9.47 -6.64
N SER A 352 8.95 10.04 -5.96
CA SER A 352 8.18 11.18 -6.47
C SER A 352 9.05 12.43 -6.68
N TRP A 353 10.13 12.58 -5.89
CA TRP A 353 11.16 13.60 -6.06
C TRP A 353 12.22 13.27 -7.14
N SER A 354 12.05 12.19 -7.90
CA SER A 354 13.03 11.68 -8.86
C SER A 354 14.39 11.37 -8.21
N LYS A 355 14.38 10.88 -6.96
CA LYS A 355 15.63 10.52 -6.29
C LYS A 355 15.93 9.02 -6.45
N PRO A 356 17.19 8.62 -6.64
CA PRO A 356 17.57 7.22 -6.62
C PRO A 356 17.36 6.63 -5.24
N VAL A 357 16.71 5.46 -5.18
CA VAL A 357 16.28 4.84 -3.92
C VAL A 357 17.02 3.54 -3.69
N ILE A 358 17.53 3.37 -2.47
CA ILE A 358 18.14 2.12 -1.98
C ILE A 358 17.34 1.65 -0.77
N PHE A 359 17.07 0.33 -0.69
CA PHE A 359 16.39 -0.30 0.44
C PHE A 359 16.88 -1.72 0.67
N GLY A 360 16.63 -2.25 1.87
CA GLY A 360 16.95 -3.61 2.27
C GLY A 360 15.94 -4.67 1.80
N PRO A 361 16.04 -5.93 2.25
CA PRO A 361 15.18 -7.02 1.81
C PRO A 361 13.77 -7.01 2.42
N SER A 362 13.56 -6.36 3.58
CA SER A 362 12.27 -6.30 4.24
C SER A 362 11.44 -5.14 3.68
N MET A 363 10.53 -5.46 2.75
CA MET A 363 9.65 -4.49 2.07
C MET A 363 8.22 -4.99 1.98
N GLU A 364 7.77 -5.75 2.97
CA GLU A 364 6.46 -6.40 2.97
C GLU A 364 5.31 -5.39 2.87
N ASP A 365 5.42 -4.24 3.54
CA ASP A 365 4.39 -3.19 3.55
C ASP A 365 4.36 -2.38 2.23
N PHE A 366 5.49 -2.34 1.51
CA PHE A 366 5.67 -1.64 0.23
C PHE A 366 6.07 -2.59 -0.90
N ARG A 367 5.66 -3.85 -0.83
CA ARG A 367 6.04 -4.90 -1.79
C ARG A 367 5.76 -4.49 -3.22
N ASP A 368 4.55 -3.98 -3.51
CA ASP A 368 4.12 -3.64 -4.86
C ASP A 368 5.02 -2.58 -5.49
N SER A 369 5.21 -1.46 -4.78
CA SER A 369 6.07 -0.38 -5.27
C SER A 369 7.54 -0.81 -5.38
N SER A 370 8.04 -1.63 -4.43
CA SER A 370 9.41 -2.13 -4.51
C SER A 370 9.62 -3.08 -5.70
N GLU A 371 8.68 -3.97 -5.99
CA GLU A 371 8.74 -4.85 -7.16
C GLU A 371 8.68 -4.05 -8.48
N ILE A 372 7.81 -3.04 -8.56
CA ILE A 372 7.73 -2.16 -9.74
C ILE A 372 9.06 -1.45 -9.96
N LEU A 373 9.64 -0.84 -8.92
CA LEU A 373 10.91 -0.14 -9.05
C LEU A 373 12.06 -1.06 -9.45
N LEU A 374 12.15 -2.25 -8.85
CA LEU A 374 13.20 -3.22 -9.17
C LEU A 374 13.10 -3.78 -10.59
N ARG A 375 11.90 -4.09 -11.08
CA ARG A 375 11.68 -4.59 -12.45
C ARG A 375 12.05 -3.56 -13.51
N ASN A 376 11.95 -2.27 -13.19
CA ASN A 376 12.30 -1.18 -14.09
C ASN A 376 13.72 -0.61 -13.84
N GLU A 377 14.55 -1.30 -13.06
CA GLU A 377 15.92 -0.86 -12.70
C GLU A 377 15.94 0.54 -12.07
N ALA A 378 14.89 0.90 -11.37
CA ALA A 378 14.63 2.22 -10.81
C ALA A 378 14.94 2.33 -9.31
N ALA A 379 15.48 1.28 -8.71
CA ALA A 379 15.94 1.24 -7.33
C ALA A 379 16.95 0.10 -7.11
N PHE A 380 17.70 0.16 -6.03
CA PHE A 380 18.55 -0.94 -5.59
C PHE A 380 18.01 -1.60 -4.32
N ARG A 381 17.93 -2.93 -4.34
CA ARG A 381 17.74 -3.75 -3.14
C ARG A 381 19.08 -4.31 -2.71
N ILE A 382 19.49 -4.00 -1.49
CA ILE A 382 20.75 -4.43 -0.89
C ILE A 382 20.52 -5.48 0.19
N LYS A 383 21.55 -6.27 0.49
CA LYS A 383 21.48 -7.32 1.53
C LYS A 383 22.33 -6.99 2.76
N ASP A 384 23.37 -6.18 2.60
CA ASP A 384 24.37 -5.90 3.62
C ASP A 384 25.03 -4.53 3.45
N VAL A 385 25.88 -4.17 4.40
CA VAL A 385 26.64 -2.92 4.45
C VAL A 385 27.54 -2.71 3.23
N ASN A 386 28.18 -3.78 2.73
CA ASN A 386 29.11 -3.65 1.61
C ASN A 386 28.37 -3.28 0.33
N GLN A 387 27.22 -3.93 0.08
CA GLN A 387 26.36 -3.56 -1.04
C GLN A 387 25.81 -2.15 -0.88
N LEU A 388 25.46 -1.70 0.34
CA LEU A 388 25.03 -0.33 0.58
C LEU A 388 26.10 0.66 0.15
N ILE A 389 27.33 0.47 0.61
CA ILE A 389 28.47 1.34 0.25
C ILE A 389 28.70 1.33 -1.27
N GLU A 390 28.74 0.15 -1.89
CA GLU A 390 28.93 -0.01 -3.32
C GLU A 390 27.88 0.74 -4.15
N ARG A 391 26.59 0.64 -3.77
CA ARG A 391 25.52 1.29 -4.52
C ARG A 391 25.48 2.82 -4.31
N ILE A 392 25.81 3.28 -3.10
CA ILE A 392 25.93 4.72 -2.85
C ILE A 392 27.15 5.26 -3.62
N ASP A 393 28.28 4.56 -3.58
CA ASP A 393 29.50 4.96 -4.34
C ASP A 393 29.20 5.09 -5.83
N LEU A 394 28.54 4.12 -6.43
CA LEU A 394 28.10 4.17 -7.83
C LEU A 394 27.28 5.42 -8.13
N LEU A 395 26.24 5.67 -7.32
CA LEU A 395 25.30 6.79 -7.55
C LEU A 395 25.92 8.18 -7.31
N LEU A 396 26.90 8.27 -6.39
CA LEU A 396 27.63 9.53 -6.16
C LEU A 396 28.75 9.76 -7.19
N SER A 397 29.35 8.68 -7.73
CA SER A 397 30.39 8.78 -8.76
C SER A 397 29.83 9.06 -10.15
N ASP A 398 28.57 8.68 -10.42
CA ASP A 398 27.92 8.85 -11.72
C ASP A 398 26.52 9.48 -11.53
N SER A 399 26.50 10.80 -11.63
CA SER A 399 25.28 11.59 -11.49
C SER A 399 24.24 11.30 -12.59
N GLU A 400 24.69 10.89 -13.78
CA GLU A 400 23.80 10.57 -14.90
C GLU A 400 23.01 9.29 -14.57
N VAL A 401 23.70 8.26 -14.07
CA VAL A 401 23.04 7.03 -13.58
C VAL A 401 22.05 7.34 -12.45
N ALA A 402 22.44 8.18 -11.49
CA ALA A 402 21.57 8.57 -10.38
C ALA A 402 20.30 9.29 -10.88
N HIS A 403 20.47 10.28 -11.74
CA HIS A 403 19.34 11.01 -12.33
C HIS A 403 18.43 10.14 -13.19
N LYS A 404 19.01 9.27 -14.02
CA LYS A 404 18.24 8.32 -14.84
C LYS A 404 17.40 7.40 -13.98
N MET A 405 18.01 6.80 -12.96
CA MET A 405 17.30 5.92 -12.01
C MET A 405 16.14 6.64 -11.32
N GLY A 406 16.39 7.84 -10.77
CA GLY A 406 15.36 8.63 -10.10
C GLY A 406 14.20 9.03 -11.02
N ASN A 407 14.50 9.41 -12.28
CA ASN A 407 13.48 9.76 -13.26
C ASN A 407 12.64 8.55 -13.67
N ILE A 408 13.25 7.37 -13.87
CA ILE A 408 12.52 6.13 -14.14
C ILE A 408 11.62 5.82 -12.94
N ALA A 409 12.13 5.91 -11.71
CA ALA A 409 11.35 5.66 -10.49
C ALA A 409 10.09 6.53 -10.43
N ARG A 410 10.23 7.83 -10.67
CA ARG A 410 9.10 8.75 -10.73
C ARG A 410 8.11 8.38 -11.82
N ASN A 411 8.60 8.14 -13.04
CA ASN A 411 7.74 7.89 -14.21
C ASN A 411 6.89 6.63 -14.03
N VAL A 412 7.49 5.52 -13.59
CA VAL A 412 6.75 4.26 -13.41
C VAL A 412 5.73 4.34 -12.27
N LEU A 413 6.01 5.10 -11.21
CA LEU A 413 5.05 5.28 -10.13
C LEU A 413 3.97 6.31 -10.47
N SER A 414 4.30 7.39 -11.21
CA SER A 414 3.32 8.39 -11.64
C SER A 414 2.29 7.84 -12.64
N ALA A 415 2.60 6.76 -13.34
CA ALA A 415 1.63 6.06 -14.20
C ALA A 415 0.40 5.53 -13.44
N HIS A 416 0.50 5.41 -12.11
CA HIS A 416 -0.60 5.00 -11.24
C HIS A 416 -1.46 6.16 -10.71
N LEU A 417 -1.14 7.41 -11.05
CA LEU A 417 -1.92 8.57 -10.61
C LEU A 417 -3.33 8.56 -11.23
N GLY A 418 -4.29 9.01 -10.44
CA GLY A 418 -5.71 9.01 -10.82
C GLY A 418 -6.38 7.62 -10.77
N SER A 419 -5.69 6.59 -10.22
CA SER A 419 -6.25 5.23 -10.14
C SER A 419 -7.53 5.18 -9.32
N ALA A 420 -7.60 5.89 -8.20
CA ALA A 420 -8.81 5.94 -7.37
C ALA A 420 -9.97 6.62 -8.10
N GLU A 421 -9.70 7.68 -8.85
CA GLU A 421 -10.72 8.39 -9.63
C GLU A 421 -11.25 7.55 -10.78
N LYS A 422 -10.37 7.02 -11.64
CA LYS A 422 -10.73 6.10 -12.73
C LYS A 422 -11.54 4.89 -12.23
N SER A 423 -11.11 4.32 -11.10
CA SER A 423 -11.82 3.19 -10.48
C SER A 423 -13.21 3.59 -9.98
N SER A 424 -13.36 4.79 -9.42
CA SER A 424 -14.67 5.31 -8.95
C SER A 424 -15.62 5.61 -10.09
N GLU A 425 -15.12 6.15 -11.21
CA GLU A 425 -15.90 6.37 -12.44
C GLU A 425 -16.41 5.04 -13.02
N MET A 426 -15.54 4.02 -13.10
CA MET A 426 -15.93 2.67 -13.53
C MET A 426 -17.03 2.08 -12.63
N LEU A 427 -17.00 2.33 -11.32
CA LEU A 427 -18.05 1.89 -10.40
C LEU A 427 -19.36 2.64 -10.63
N ALA A 428 -19.31 3.94 -10.93
CA ALA A 428 -20.50 4.72 -11.26
C ALA A 428 -21.15 4.22 -12.56
N GLU A 429 -20.36 3.96 -13.60
CA GLU A 429 -20.84 3.34 -14.85
C GLU A 429 -21.49 1.97 -14.58
N LEU A 430 -20.83 1.12 -13.78
CA LEU A 430 -21.35 -0.20 -13.42
C LEU A 430 -22.67 -0.13 -12.66
N ALA A 431 -22.83 0.91 -11.82
CA ALA A 431 -24.08 1.21 -11.10
C ALA A 431 -25.18 1.83 -11.98
N GLY A 432 -24.95 1.99 -13.28
CA GLY A 432 -25.92 2.54 -14.25
C GLY A 432 -25.97 4.07 -14.29
N LEU A 433 -24.95 4.76 -13.81
CA LEU A 433 -24.86 6.22 -13.88
C LEU A 433 -23.97 6.65 -15.06
N THR A 434 -24.41 7.68 -15.76
CA THR A 434 -23.58 8.32 -16.79
C THR A 434 -22.59 9.27 -16.10
N VAL A 435 -21.32 9.00 -16.20
CA VAL A 435 -20.26 9.91 -15.74
C VAL A 435 -19.93 10.87 -16.88
N ASN A 436 -20.28 12.14 -16.75
CA ASN A 436 -19.85 13.14 -17.71
C ASN A 436 -18.33 13.32 -17.58
N SER A 437 -17.58 12.87 -18.57
CA SER A 437 -16.12 13.00 -18.66
C SER A 437 -15.60 14.42 -18.94
N GLU A 438 -16.42 15.44 -18.69
CA GLU A 438 -16.06 16.86 -18.85
C GLU A 438 -15.60 17.46 -17.50
N ARG A 439 -14.51 16.96 -16.96
CA ARG A 439 -13.68 17.70 -15.99
C ARG A 439 -12.22 17.57 -16.38
N ASN A 440 -11.81 18.50 -17.26
CA ASN A 440 -10.41 18.84 -17.52
C ASN A 440 -9.73 19.41 -16.28
#